data_2e60738a5c1a46549a3f53dcd3e73893
#
_entry.id   2e60738a5c1a46549a3f53dcd3e73893
#
_cell.length_a   1.000
_cell.length_b   1.000
_cell.length_c   1.000
_cell.angle_alpha   90.00
_cell.angle_beta   90.00
_cell.angle_gamma   90.00
#
_symmetry.space_group_name_H-M   'P 1'
#
loop_
_entity.id
_entity.type
_entity.pdbx_description
1 polymer ?
#
loop_
_entity_poly.entity_id
_entity_poly.type
_entity_poly.pdbx_seq_one_letter_code
_entity_poly.pdbx_strand_id
1 'polypeptide(L)'
;MPEPSLPERLTEQFYAWELRGRGWQEFAHPVVLEPPFRPFPGYVLPPIQDDGYRPGLLGRLFAPLRPKPEIPEIEEPEPETFESGEALIECAVSLPWNAAVKAESAERFLLALSAAELPLAFEIVGLPESLTVQVVCRAPDAALLGNQLRAFFPEVSIQAEPEGLRHAWTREQGETVLLHFGLAREFMLPLASFRSLDPDPLLPLFGALAELEPGEAGLVQVLFERVREEWAESVMRSVVTPRGEPFFADYPELTKAAREKISRPLFAACLRVAAKSVDATGAWRIVRDLAGALTHFGTPAGNELLPLATDEGGEAMAEICSRTSRRPGMVVGSDELAAFAHLPGASVRVPKLAREIRRSKAAPALSQGAGILLGENLHHGRVLPVRLPNDLRLRHLHVIGASGSGKSTLLLDLISQDIAAGRGVALLDPHGDLVDEIAGRIPEERLGDAILFDPADADYPVAWNILEAHSELERTLLASDLVGIFRRFSTSWGDQMTSVLGNAVLVLLENPGSTLLDLREFLVDRPTRERLLAAVDDPYLSSYFRH
;
A
#
# COMPACT_ATOMS: atom_id res chain seq x y z
N MET A 1 43.72 -9.52 -23.83
CA MET A 1 42.48 -8.79 -23.60
C MET A 1 41.40 -9.52 -24.35
N PRO A 2 40.22 -9.70 -23.82
CA PRO A 2 39.10 -10.24 -24.58
C PRO A 2 38.83 -9.32 -25.79
N GLU A 3 38.40 -9.91 -26.91
CA GLU A 3 38.00 -9.08 -28.05
C GLU A 3 36.84 -8.19 -27.65
N PRO A 4 36.87 -6.88 -28.00
CA PRO A 4 35.78 -5.98 -27.64
C PRO A 4 34.45 -6.47 -28.24
N SER A 5 33.40 -6.39 -27.48
CA SER A 5 32.04 -6.74 -27.89
C SER A 5 31.59 -5.91 -29.09
N LEU A 6 30.58 -6.37 -29.83
CA LEU A 6 30.03 -5.61 -30.95
C LEU A 6 29.60 -4.18 -30.54
N PRO A 7 28.89 -3.97 -29.39
CA PRO A 7 28.57 -2.62 -28.93
C PRO A 7 29.80 -1.74 -28.67
N GLU A 8 30.83 -2.29 -28.04
CA GLU A 8 32.07 -1.53 -27.79
C GLU A 8 32.73 -1.10 -29.10
N ARG A 9 32.79 -2.00 -30.08
CA ARG A 9 33.36 -1.68 -31.42
C ARG A 9 32.52 -0.60 -32.13
N LEU A 10 31.19 -0.68 -32.06
CA LEU A 10 30.31 0.32 -32.68
C LEU A 10 30.43 1.66 -31.97
N THR A 11 30.50 1.67 -30.65
CA THR A 11 30.73 2.85 -29.84
C THR A 11 32.08 3.49 -30.20
N GLU A 12 33.15 2.70 -30.27
CA GLU A 12 34.48 3.17 -30.65
C GLU A 12 34.48 3.73 -32.09
N GLN A 13 33.83 3.05 -33.04
CA GLN A 13 33.69 3.55 -34.40
C GLN A 13 32.92 4.85 -34.47
N PHE A 14 31.88 4.99 -33.67
CA PHE A 14 31.09 6.23 -33.60
C PHE A 14 31.88 7.37 -32.99
N TYR A 15 32.60 7.15 -31.91
CA TYR A 15 33.53 8.16 -31.35
C TYR A 15 34.61 8.55 -32.33
N ALA A 16 35.20 7.59 -32.99
CA ALA A 16 36.21 7.84 -34.02
C ALA A 16 35.63 8.66 -35.19
N TRP A 17 34.39 8.43 -35.55
CA TRP A 17 33.68 9.23 -36.57
C TRP A 17 33.34 10.63 -36.09
N GLU A 18 32.88 10.78 -34.86
CA GLU A 18 32.60 12.06 -34.24
C GLU A 18 33.83 12.93 -34.11
N LEU A 19 34.94 12.39 -33.59
CA LEU A 19 36.22 13.06 -33.47
C LEU A 19 36.78 13.54 -34.83
N ARG A 20 36.41 12.88 -35.92
CA ARG A 20 36.75 13.29 -37.28
C ARG A 20 35.80 14.38 -37.85
N GLY A 21 34.95 14.95 -37.00
CA GLY A 21 33.99 15.97 -37.44
C GLY A 21 32.93 15.41 -38.38
N ARG A 22 32.54 14.15 -38.16
CA ARG A 22 31.52 13.46 -38.96
C ARG A 22 31.82 13.47 -40.46
N GLY A 23 33.06 13.24 -40.78
CA GLY A 23 33.55 13.29 -42.17
C GLY A 23 33.54 14.75 -42.69
N TRP A 24 32.80 15.00 -43.74
CA TRP A 24 32.74 16.32 -44.41
C TRP A 24 31.53 17.18 -43.98
N GLN A 25 30.75 16.74 -42.97
CA GLN A 25 29.54 17.41 -42.55
C GLN A 25 29.74 18.14 -41.22
N GLU A 26 29.46 19.44 -41.21
CA GLU A 26 29.52 20.26 -40.00
C GLU A 26 28.11 20.35 -39.41
N PHE A 27 27.96 19.92 -38.17
CA PHE A 27 26.81 20.23 -37.34
C PHE A 27 27.10 21.50 -36.53
N ALA A 28 26.09 22.29 -36.22
CA ALA A 28 26.25 23.51 -35.43
C ALA A 28 26.80 23.21 -34.03
N HIS A 29 26.51 22.03 -33.50
CA HIS A 29 26.97 21.57 -32.20
C HIS A 29 27.38 20.08 -32.28
N PRO A 30 28.36 19.62 -31.48
CA PRO A 30 28.75 18.22 -31.43
C PRO A 30 27.57 17.36 -30.99
N VAL A 31 27.47 16.13 -31.51
CA VAL A 31 26.52 15.14 -31.01
C VAL A 31 27.06 14.58 -29.70
N VAL A 32 26.26 14.66 -28.68
CA VAL A 32 26.55 14.02 -27.41
C VAL A 32 26.05 12.56 -27.52
N LEU A 33 26.97 11.62 -27.44
CA LEU A 33 26.70 10.18 -27.69
C LEU A 33 26.00 9.49 -26.55
N GLU A 34 26.41 9.80 -25.36
CA GLU A 34 25.78 9.34 -24.13
C GLU A 34 25.47 10.54 -23.29
N PRO A 35 24.28 10.56 -22.66
CA PRO A 35 24.02 11.56 -21.68
C PRO A 35 25.15 11.52 -20.66
N PRO A 36 25.81 12.63 -20.36
CA PRO A 36 26.50 12.71 -19.12
C PRO A 36 25.42 12.53 -18.06
N PHE A 37 25.26 11.32 -17.60
CA PHE A 37 24.27 10.95 -16.61
C PHE A 37 24.62 11.63 -15.32
N ARG A 38 24.06 12.83 -15.13
CA ARG A 38 24.30 13.65 -13.96
C ARG A 38 23.24 13.54 -12.86
N PRO A 39 22.13 12.85 -13.03
CA PRO A 39 21.22 12.71 -11.89
C PRO A 39 21.77 11.78 -10.84
N PHE A 40 22.57 10.82 -11.30
CA PHE A 40 23.20 9.90 -10.39
C PHE A 40 24.64 10.34 -10.28
N PRO A 41 25.06 10.83 -9.12
CA PRO A 41 26.40 11.34 -8.94
C PRO A 41 27.40 10.26 -9.31
N GLY A 42 27.97 10.44 -10.42
CA GLY A 42 29.02 9.67 -10.99
C GLY A 42 29.90 10.66 -11.75
N TYR A 43 31.14 10.36 -11.90
CA TYR A 43 32.19 11.14 -12.54
C TYR A 43 31.70 12.23 -13.51
N VAL A 44 31.85 13.47 -13.13
CA VAL A 44 31.79 14.58 -14.07
C VAL A 44 33.15 14.59 -14.79
N LEU A 45 33.25 13.94 -15.92
CA LEU A 45 34.36 14.18 -16.81
C LEU A 45 34.26 15.66 -17.24
N PRO A 46 35.30 16.48 -17.02
CA PRO A 46 35.29 17.81 -17.55
C PRO A 46 35.11 17.75 -19.06
N PRO A 47 34.26 18.61 -19.66
CA PRO A 47 34.10 18.62 -21.10
C PRO A 47 35.47 18.76 -21.75
N ILE A 48 35.81 17.84 -22.68
CA ILE A 48 37.00 17.96 -23.48
C ILE A 48 36.85 19.27 -24.22
N GLN A 49 37.63 20.26 -23.84
CA GLN A 49 37.65 21.54 -24.55
C GLN A 49 38.17 21.26 -25.95
N ASP A 50 37.31 21.45 -26.95
CA ASP A 50 37.75 21.49 -28.35
C ASP A 50 38.71 22.71 -28.44
N ASP A 51 39.98 22.46 -28.74
CA ASP A 51 40.98 23.49 -28.93
C ASP A 51 40.76 24.32 -30.22
N GLY A 52 39.67 23.99 -30.97
CA GLY A 52 39.31 24.66 -32.21
C GLY A 52 40.32 24.44 -33.35
N TYR A 53 41.33 23.61 -33.15
CA TYR A 53 42.36 23.38 -34.14
C TYR A 53 41.83 22.51 -35.27
N ARG A 54 41.59 23.11 -36.42
CA ARG A 54 41.22 22.44 -37.68
C ARG A 54 42.42 22.44 -38.62
N PRO A 55 43.11 21.30 -38.82
CA PRO A 55 44.24 21.23 -39.72
C PRO A 55 43.83 21.53 -41.17
N GLY A 56 44.43 22.53 -41.80
CA GLY A 56 44.27 22.80 -43.21
C GLY A 56 44.78 21.60 -44.07
N LEU A 57 44.49 21.63 -45.38
CA LEU A 57 44.88 20.56 -46.34
C LEU A 57 46.32 20.13 -46.23
N LEU A 58 47.28 21.03 -46.08
CA LEU A 58 48.71 20.75 -45.87
C LEU A 58 48.97 20.15 -44.49
N GLY A 59 48.29 20.58 -43.46
CA GLY A 59 48.40 20.02 -42.12
C GLY A 59 47.96 18.55 -42.04
N ARG A 60 46.96 18.13 -42.86
CA ARG A 60 46.52 16.75 -42.98
C ARG A 60 47.53 15.84 -43.68
N LEU A 61 48.23 16.34 -44.67
CA LEU A 61 49.28 15.61 -45.41
C LEU A 61 50.49 15.30 -44.54
N PHE A 62 50.83 16.20 -43.61
CA PHE A 62 51.97 16.08 -42.70
C PHE A 62 51.59 15.59 -41.29
N ALA A 63 50.32 15.32 -41.04
CA ALA A 63 49.84 14.80 -39.76
C ALA A 63 50.56 13.49 -39.28
N PRO A 64 50.93 12.52 -40.17
CA PRO A 64 51.67 11.34 -39.77
C PRO A 64 53.09 11.59 -39.28
N LEU A 65 53.66 12.73 -39.60
CA LEU A 65 55.05 13.10 -39.25
C LEU A 65 55.13 13.95 -37.95
N ARG A 66 54.04 14.32 -37.36
CA ARG A 66 54.02 15.02 -36.07
C ARG A 66 54.06 14.02 -34.92
N PRO A 67 54.85 14.25 -33.87
CA PRO A 67 54.70 13.46 -32.64
C PRO A 67 53.24 13.55 -32.18
N LYS A 68 52.65 12.40 -31.86
CA LYS A 68 51.33 12.39 -31.21
C LYS A 68 51.44 13.28 -30.00
N PRO A 69 50.50 14.25 -29.82
CA PRO A 69 50.48 14.98 -28.56
C PRO A 69 50.42 13.96 -27.44
N GLU A 70 51.31 14.07 -26.47
CA GLU A 70 51.14 13.33 -25.21
C GLU A 70 49.79 13.73 -24.69
N ILE A 71 48.86 12.74 -24.69
CA ILE A 71 47.58 12.88 -24.00
C ILE A 71 48.00 13.03 -22.53
N PRO A 72 47.78 14.19 -21.88
CA PRO A 72 48.09 14.29 -20.47
C PRO A 72 47.32 13.11 -19.79
N GLU A 73 48.00 12.32 -18.95
CA GLU A 73 47.32 11.43 -18.03
C GLU A 73 46.33 12.32 -17.28
N ILE A 74 45.07 12.18 -17.65
CA ILE A 74 43.99 12.82 -16.91
C ILE A 74 43.96 12.02 -15.61
N GLU A 75 44.46 12.62 -14.53
CA GLU A 75 44.16 12.09 -13.20
C GLU A 75 42.66 11.93 -13.14
N GLU A 76 42.20 10.68 -13.07
CA GLU A 76 40.77 10.40 -12.88
C GLU A 76 40.36 11.16 -11.62
N PRO A 77 39.43 12.12 -11.69
CA PRO A 77 38.98 12.83 -10.51
C PRO A 77 38.47 11.80 -9.51
N GLU A 78 38.89 11.90 -8.25
CA GLU A 78 38.35 11.08 -7.21
C GLU A 78 36.82 11.17 -7.23
N PRO A 79 36.11 10.03 -7.15
CA PRO A 79 34.66 10.04 -7.20
C PRO A 79 34.11 10.94 -6.09
N GLU A 80 33.51 12.05 -6.45
CA GLU A 80 32.74 12.83 -5.49
C GLU A 80 31.57 11.97 -5.02
N THR A 81 31.57 11.61 -3.73
CA THR A 81 30.41 10.98 -3.11
C THR A 81 29.30 12.01 -3.07
N PHE A 82 28.29 11.79 -3.84
CA PHE A 82 27.05 12.57 -3.76
C PHE A 82 26.28 12.14 -2.53
N GLU A 83 26.48 12.82 -1.46
CA GLU A 83 25.62 12.79 -0.31
C GLU A 83 24.57 13.89 -0.50
N SER A 84 23.43 13.55 -1.07
CA SER A 84 22.27 14.40 -0.85
C SER A 84 21.93 14.25 0.63
N GLY A 85 22.01 15.33 1.40
CA GLY A 85 21.58 15.33 2.80
C GLY A 85 20.09 15.08 3.01
N GLU A 86 19.33 14.88 1.92
CA GLU A 86 17.89 14.67 1.91
C GLU A 86 17.53 13.22 2.25
N ALA A 87 16.62 13.05 3.21
CA ALA A 87 16.14 11.74 3.61
C ALA A 87 15.40 11.02 2.48
N LEU A 88 15.63 9.72 2.36
CA LEU A 88 14.89 8.84 1.46
C LEU A 88 13.52 8.49 2.07
N ILE A 89 12.48 8.58 1.28
CA ILE A 89 11.12 8.19 1.63
C ILE A 89 10.74 6.98 0.77
N GLU A 90 10.64 5.82 1.40
CA GLU A 90 10.22 4.57 0.76
C GLU A 90 8.70 4.44 0.90
N CYS A 91 7.99 4.45 -0.21
CA CYS A 91 6.54 4.30 -0.26
C CYS A 91 6.20 2.93 -0.84
N ALA A 92 5.88 1.97 0.01
CA ALA A 92 5.28 0.70 -0.44
C ALA A 92 3.89 0.99 -1.00
N VAL A 93 3.63 0.49 -2.22
CA VAL A 93 2.43 0.81 -2.99
C VAL A 93 1.71 -0.48 -3.36
N SER A 94 0.42 -0.55 -3.07
CA SER A 94 -0.40 -1.68 -3.46
C SER A 94 -1.72 -1.25 -4.09
N LEU A 95 -2.22 -2.07 -5.01
CA LEU A 95 -3.50 -1.90 -5.68
C LEU A 95 -4.41 -3.08 -5.36
N PRO A 96 -5.75 -2.90 -5.40
CA PRO A 96 -6.68 -4.02 -5.30
C PRO A 96 -6.48 -5.06 -6.41
N TRP A 97 -6.86 -6.31 -6.17
CA TRP A 97 -6.72 -7.43 -7.12
C TRP A 97 -7.40 -7.20 -8.47
N ASN A 98 -8.41 -6.36 -8.52
CA ASN A 98 -9.18 -6.05 -9.73
C ASN A 98 -8.82 -4.69 -10.36
N ALA A 99 -7.77 -4.03 -9.88
CA ALA A 99 -7.34 -2.75 -10.42
C ALA A 99 -6.77 -2.93 -11.83
N ALA A 100 -7.31 -2.19 -12.79
CA ALA A 100 -6.78 -2.16 -14.14
C ALA A 100 -5.72 -1.06 -14.26
N VAL A 101 -4.50 -1.44 -14.61
CA VAL A 101 -3.42 -0.51 -14.93
C VAL A 101 -3.23 -0.50 -16.44
N LYS A 102 -3.52 0.64 -17.05
CA LYS A 102 -3.38 0.85 -18.50
C LYS A 102 -2.04 1.51 -18.80
N ALA A 103 -1.44 1.17 -19.94
CA ALA A 103 -0.18 1.76 -20.40
C ALA A 103 -0.24 3.30 -20.42
N GLU A 104 -1.37 3.89 -20.84
CA GLU A 104 -1.56 5.34 -20.85
C GLU A 104 -1.55 5.95 -19.44
N SER A 105 -2.14 5.28 -18.46
CA SER A 105 -2.16 5.75 -17.07
C SER A 105 -0.79 5.67 -16.44
N ALA A 106 -0.06 4.58 -16.70
CA ALA A 106 1.32 4.40 -16.23
C ALA A 106 2.26 5.45 -16.82
N GLU A 107 2.21 5.66 -18.14
CA GLU A 107 3.00 6.68 -18.82
C GLU A 107 2.69 8.09 -18.28
N ARG A 108 1.42 8.47 -18.15
CA ARG A 108 1.02 9.78 -17.63
C ARG A 108 1.42 9.99 -16.18
N PHE A 109 1.40 8.93 -15.39
CA PHE A 109 1.90 8.98 -14.02
C PHE A 109 3.39 9.31 -13.98
N LEU A 110 4.23 8.61 -14.76
CA LEU A 110 5.64 8.90 -14.87
C LEU A 110 5.90 10.33 -15.38
N LEU A 111 5.13 10.78 -16.37
CA LEU A 111 5.21 12.16 -16.86
C LEU A 111 4.85 13.19 -15.78
N ALA A 112 3.88 12.91 -14.93
CA ALA A 112 3.55 13.79 -13.81
C ALA A 112 4.67 13.82 -12.75
N LEU A 113 5.39 12.71 -12.57
CA LEU A 113 6.57 12.64 -11.71
C LEU A 113 7.80 13.36 -12.30
N SER A 114 7.77 13.72 -13.58
CA SER A 114 8.86 14.50 -14.20
C SER A 114 9.05 15.89 -13.61
N ALA A 115 8.12 16.33 -12.75
CA ALA A 115 8.26 17.57 -11.97
C ALA A 115 9.07 17.39 -10.68
N ALA A 116 9.51 16.17 -10.35
CA ALA A 116 10.39 15.94 -9.21
C ALA A 116 11.73 16.65 -9.40
N GLU A 117 12.25 17.20 -8.31
CA GLU A 117 13.54 17.90 -8.31
C GLU A 117 14.70 16.92 -8.30
N LEU A 118 14.52 15.76 -7.71
CA LEU A 118 15.54 14.73 -7.49
C LEU A 118 15.12 13.40 -8.12
N PRO A 119 16.09 12.53 -8.42
CA PRO A 119 15.83 11.22 -8.98
C PRO A 119 14.88 10.37 -8.12
N LEU A 120 14.04 9.60 -8.79
CA LEU A 120 13.09 8.67 -8.19
C LEU A 120 13.57 7.24 -8.40
N ALA A 121 13.10 6.32 -7.56
CA ALA A 121 13.30 4.89 -7.78
C ALA A 121 11.96 4.16 -7.81
N PHE A 122 11.80 3.26 -8.78
CA PHE A 122 10.76 2.24 -8.79
C PHE A 122 11.41 0.91 -8.44
N GLU A 123 10.83 0.17 -7.49
CA GLU A 123 11.43 -1.02 -6.95
C GLU A 123 10.41 -2.15 -6.80
N ILE A 124 10.86 -3.37 -7.14
CA ILE A 124 10.15 -4.60 -6.80
C ILE A 124 11.06 -5.37 -5.86
N VAL A 125 10.65 -5.49 -4.60
CA VAL A 125 11.40 -6.18 -3.55
C VAL A 125 10.76 -7.53 -3.31
N GLY A 126 11.53 -8.59 -3.46
CA GLY A 126 11.13 -9.97 -3.19
C GLY A 126 11.80 -10.52 -1.94
N LEU A 127 10.98 -11.10 -1.08
CA LEU A 127 11.37 -11.89 0.08
C LEU A 127 10.65 -13.24 0.04
N PRO A 128 11.09 -14.26 0.76
CA PRO A 128 10.45 -15.58 0.75
C PRO A 128 8.95 -15.55 1.02
N GLU A 129 8.51 -14.65 1.91
CA GLU A 129 7.11 -14.57 2.33
C GLU A 129 6.30 -13.48 1.59
N SER A 130 6.96 -12.50 0.95
CA SER A 130 6.28 -11.32 0.40
C SER A 130 6.98 -10.72 -0.81
N LEU A 131 6.16 -10.14 -1.69
CA LEU A 131 6.60 -9.29 -2.79
C LEU A 131 6.01 -7.90 -2.60
N THR A 132 6.86 -6.89 -2.60
CA THR A 132 6.47 -5.50 -2.39
C THR A 132 6.88 -4.65 -3.58
N VAL A 133 5.97 -3.82 -4.07
CA VAL A 133 6.29 -2.77 -5.02
C VAL A 133 6.38 -1.46 -4.26
N GLN A 134 7.44 -0.71 -4.50
CA GLN A 134 7.60 0.59 -3.86
C GLN A 134 8.13 1.65 -4.83
N VAL A 135 7.78 2.89 -4.54
CA VAL A 135 8.35 4.06 -5.21
C VAL A 135 9.07 4.88 -4.16
N VAL A 136 10.33 5.20 -4.44
CA VAL A 136 11.20 5.91 -3.50
C VAL A 136 11.51 7.28 -4.06
N CYS A 137 11.44 8.29 -3.21
CA CYS A 137 11.80 9.67 -3.53
C CYS A 137 12.60 10.29 -2.38
N ARG A 138 13.14 11.48 -2.61
CA ARG A 138 13.71 12.32 -1.56
C ARG A 138 12.60 13.12 -0.87
N ALA A 139 12.84 13.53 0.38
CA ALA A 139 11.84 14.21 1.21
C ALA A 139 11.12 15.40 0.54
N PRO A 140 11.78 16.29 -0.24
CA PRO A 140 11.11 17.38 -0.94
C PRO A 140 10.00 16.90 -1.91
N ASP A 141 10.21 15.76 -2.58
CA ASP A 141 9.31 15.22 -3.59
C ASP A 141 8.21 14.32 -3.03
N ALA A 142 8.19 14.04 -1.73
CA ALA A 142 7.24 13.10 -1.11
C ALA A 142 5.77 13.52 -1.30
N ALA A 143 5.49 14.82 -1.18
CA ALA A 143 4.14 15.35 -1.37
C ALA A 143 3.68 15.21 -2.84
N LEU A 144 4.58 15.48 -3.80
CA LEU A 144 4.34 15.30 -5.22
C LEU A 144 4.01 13.83 -5.51
N LEU A 145 4.87 12.90 -5.09
CA LEU A 145 4.69 11.46 -5.29
C LEU A 145 3.33 10.99 -4.74
N GLY A 146 3.02 11.31 -3.47
CA GLY A 146 1.78 10.90 -2.84
C GLY A 146 0.53 11.46 -3.54
N ASN A 147 0.57 12.70 -4.03
CA ASN A 147 -0.54 13.31 -4.75
C ASN A 147 -0.74 12.67 -6.13
N GLN A 148 0.34 12.41 -6.87
CA GLN A 148 0.26 11.79 -8.18
C GLN A 148 -0.19 10.33 -8.10
N LEU A 149 0.30 9.56 -7.13
CA LEU A 149 -0.19 8.19 -6.90
C LEU A 149 -1.71 8.16 -6.70
N ARG A 150 -2.25 9.03 -5.85
CA ARG A 150 -3.71 9.09 -5.60
C ARG A 150 -4.51 9.61 -6.79
N ALA A 151 -3.94 10.52 -7.58
CA ALA A 151 -4.60 11.08 -8.76
C ALA A 151 -4.75 10.04 -9.89
N PHE A 152 -3.69 9.29 -10.18
CA PHE A 152 -3.68 8.30 -11.26
C PHE A 152 -4.22 6.93 -10.84
N PHE A 153 -4.11 6.60 -9.55
CA PHE A 153 -4.53 5.34 -8.96
C PHE A 153 -5.40 5.59 -7.72
N PRO A 154 -6.68 5.95 -7.88
CA PRO A 154 -7.55 6.35 -6.75
C PRO A 154 -7.74 5.27 -5.67
N GLU A 155 -7.52 4.00 -6.02
CA GLU A 155 -7.65 2.86 -5.10
C GLU A 155 -6.28 2.43 -4.51
N VAL A 156 -5.24 3.24 -4.66
CA VAL A 156 -3.90 2.92 -4.19
C VAL A 156 -3.81 2.99 -2.66
N SER A 157 -3.19 2.01 -2.06
CA SER A 157 -2.68 2.07 -0.69
C SER A 157 -1.21 2.45 -0.71
N ILE A 158 -0.83 3.40 0.11
CA ILE A 158 0.53 3.90 0.24
C ILE A 158 0.93 3.76 1.70
N GLN A 159 2.00 3.00 1.95
CA GLN A 159 2.59 2.83 3.27
C GLN A 159 4.03 3.32 3.23
N ALA A 160 4.37 4.27 4.10
CA ALA A 160 5.75 4.72 4.22
C ALA A 160 6.49 3.80 5.20
N GLU A 161 7.57 3.17 4.71
CA GLU A 161 8.42 2.29 5.50
C GLU A 161 9.84 2.87 5.51
N PRO A 162 10.25 3.58 6.57
CA PRO A 162 11.60 4.10 6.66
C PRO A 162 12.63 2.95 6.66
N GLU A 163 13.60 3.02 5.76
CA GLU A 163 14.66 2.01 5.60
C GLU A 163 14.16 0.56 5.40
N GLY A 164 12.96 0.38 4.85
CA GLY A 164 12.34 -0.93 4.65
C GLY A 164 13.22 -1.86 3.82
N LEU A 165 13.80 -1.36 2.71
CA LEU A 165 14.72 -2.13 1.88
C LEU A 165 16.00 -2.52 2.65
N ARG A 166 16.59 -1.59 3.40
CA ARG A 166 17.78 -1.88 4.21
C ARG A 166 17.49 -2.95 5.24
N HIS A 167 16.39 -2.84 5.97
CA HIS A 167 15.98 -3.84 6.95
C HIS A 167 15.74 -5.21 6.30
N ALA A 168 15.03 -5.25 5.18
CA ALA A 168 14.80 -6.48 4.43
C ALA A 168 16.12 -7.12 3.97
N TRP A 169 17.07 -6.31 3.48
CA TRP A 169 18.34 -6.79 2.96
C TRP A 169 19.33 -7.21 4.04
N THR A 170 19.28 -6.61 5.24
CA THR A 170 20.21 -6.91 6.36
C THR A 170 19.69 -7.93 7.35
N ARG A 171 18.44 -8.36 7.20
CA ARG A 171 17.78 -9.29 8.13
C ARG A 171 18.56 -10.58 8.37
N GLU A 172 19.23 -11.08 7.34
CA GLU A 172 20.04 -12.28 7.38
C GLU A 172 21.43 -12.00 6.81
N GLN A 173 22.43 -12.81 7.16
CA GLN A 173 23.76 -12.73 6.56
C GLN A 173 23.74 -13.42 5.18
N GLY A 174 24.56 -12.96 4.25
CA GLY A 174 24.65 -13.57 2.93
C GLY A 174 25.42 -12.70 1.94
N GLU A 175 25.69 -13.28 0.78
CA GLU A 175 26.39 -12.63 -0.32
C GLU A 175 25.40 -11.86 -1.21
N THR A 176 25.75 -10.64 -1.56
CA THR A 176 24.94 -9.77 -2.43
C THR A 176 25.60 -9.63 -3.77
N VAL A 177 24.83 -9.81 -4.85
CA VAL A 177 25.23 -9.58 -6.24
C VAL A 177 24.30 -8.53 -6.84
N LEU A 178 24.87 -7.51 -7.47
CA LEU A 178 24.19 -6.46 -8.20
C LEU A 178 24.59 -6.48 -9.66
N LEU A 179 23.64 -6.51 -10.57
CA LEU A 179 23.85 -6.55 -12.02
C LEU A 179 23.21 -5.32 -12.65
N HIS A 180 24.02 -4.52 -13.34
CA HIS A 180 23.59 -3.32 -14.06
C HIS A 180 23.27 -3.61 -15.51
N PHE A 181 22.21 -2.99 -16.03
CA PHE A 181 21.78 -3.11 -17.41
C PHE A 181 21.91 -1.79 -18.17
N GLY A 182 22.17 -1.90 -19.45
CA GLY A 182 22.13 -0.81 -20.39
C GLY A 182 21.61 -1.27 -21.74
N LEU A 183 21.64 -0.36 -22.72
CA LEU A 183 21.22 -0.65 -24.08
C LEU A 183 22.32 -1.46 -24.81
N ALA A 184 21.92 -2.51 -25.50
CA ALA A 184 22.83 -3.37 -26.28
C ALA A 184 23.23 -2.74 -27.62
N ARG A 185 22.45 -1.79 -28.11
CA ARG A 185 22.65 -1.08 -29.38
C ARG A 185 22.62 0.41 -29.14
N GLU A 186 22.78 1.15 -30.20
CA GLU A 186 22.83 2.63 -30.15
C GLU A 186 21.59 3.22 -29.47
N PHE A 187 21.82 4.27 -28.70
CA PHE A 187 20.81 4.89 -27.83
C PHE A 187 19.58 5.48 -28.57
N MET A 188 19.70 5.74 -29.89
CA MET A 188 18.57 6.19 -30.69
C MET A 188 17.55 5.09 -31.01
N LEU A 189 17.87 3.84 -30.77
CA LEU A 189 16.97 2.71 -31.00
C LEU A 189 16.06 2.49 -29.77
N PRO A 190 14.73 2.35 -29.97
CA PRO A 190 13.81 2.17 -28.86
C PRO A 190 13.80 0.73 -28.33
N LEU A 191 13.52 0.59 -27.04
CA LEU A 191 13.09 -0.65 -26.40
C LEU A 191 11.60 -0.91 -26.71
N ALA A 192 11.07 -2.05 -26.28
CA ALA A 192 9.66 -2.34 -26.36
C ALA A 192 8.85 -1.38 -25.48
N SER A 193 7.76 -0.83 -26.02
CA SER A 193 6.85 0.01 -25.24
C SER A 193 5.87 -0.85 -24.44
N PHE A 194 5.36 -0.33 -23.32
CA PHE A 194 4.35 -1.04 -22.53
C PHE A 194 3.12 -1.44 -23.37
N ARG A 195 2.74 -0.63 -24.36
CA ARG A 195 1.60 -0.91 -25.23
C ARG A 195 1.82 -2.08 -26.17
N SER A 196 3.06 -2.42 -26.48
CA SER A 196 3.41 -3.53 -27.36
C SER A 196 3.59 -4.87 -26.65
N LEU A 197 3.52 -4.86 -25.32
CA LEU A 197 3.75 -6.03 -24.46
C LEU A 197 2.42 -6.53 -23.87
N ASP A 198 2.10 -7.80 -24.15
CA ASP A 198 0.95 -8.52 -23.58
C ASP A 198 1.37 -9.99 -23.36
N PRO A 199 1.21 -10.54 -22.19
CA PRO A 199 0.66 -9.99 -20.94
C PRO A 199 1.54 -8.94 -20.27
N ASP A 200 1.11 -8.47 -19.08
CA ASP A 200 1.83 -7.49 -18.26
C ASP A 200 3.34 -7.80 -18.19
N PRO A 201 4.20 -6.87 -18.62
CA PRO A 201 5.65 -7.14 -18.76
C PRO A 201 6.38 -7.38 -17.44
N LEU A 202 5.81 -7.01 -16.30
CA LEU A 202 6.40 -7.31 -14.99
C LEU A 202 6.14 -8.74 -14.53
N LEU A 203 5.23 -9.49 -15.19
CA LEU A 203 4.84 -10.83 -14.77
C LEU A 203 6.01 -11.81 -14.64
N PRO A 204 6.96 -11.88 -15.59
CA PRO A 204 8.15 -12.75 -15.45
C PRO A 204 9.04 -12.37 -14.27
N LEU A 205 9.18 -11.07 -13.97
CA LEU A 205 9.96 -10.59 -12.82
C LEU A 205 9.31 -11.00 -11.50
N PHE A 206 8.00 -10.83 -11.38
CA PHE A 206 7.26 -11.32 -10.23
C PHE A 206 7.31 -12.85 -10.10
N GLY A 207 7.30 -13.57 -11.21
CA GLY A 207 7.47 -15.03 -11.23
C GLY A 207 8.81 -15.45 -10.65
N ALA A 208 9.91 -14.86 -11.12
CA ALA A 208 11.25 -15.15 -10.61
C ALA A 208 11.40 -14.81 -9.11
N LEU A 209 10.85 -13.69 -8.66
CA LEU A 209 10.88 -13.30 -7.25
C LEU A 209 9.95 -14.15 -6.35
N ALA A 210 8.95 -14.80 -6.90
CA ALA A 210 8.05 -15.65 -6.13
C ALA A 210 8.69 -16.97 -5.69
N GLU A 211 9.75 -17.41 -6.37
CA GLU A 211 10.46 -18.67 -6.12
C GLU A 211 11.61 -18.53 -5.09
N LEU A 212 11.72 -17.38 -4.42
CA LEU A 212 12.76 -17.17 -3.40
C LEU A 212 12.53 -18.07 -2.19
N GLU A 213 13.64 -18.64 -1.70
CA GLU A 213 13.71 -19.52 -0.54
C GLU A 213 14.08 -18.75 0.75
N PRO A 214 13.89 -19.35 1.94
CA PRO A 214 14.33 -18.74 3.19
C PRO A 214 15.82 -18.35 3.18
N GLY A 215 16.13 -17.12 3.57
CA GLY A 215 17.50 -16.57 3.50
C GLY A 215 17.84 -15.87 2.18
N GLU A 216 16.93 -15.88 1.21
CA GLU A 216 17.11 -15.21 -0.07
C GLU A 216 16.36 -13.88 -0.13
N ALA A 217 16.87 -12.95 -0.93
CA ALA A 217 16.17 -11.71 -1.28
C ALA A 217 16.48 -11.35 -2.74
N GLY A 218 15.52 -10.73 -3.41
CA GLY A 218 15.67 -10.27 -4.78
C GLY A 218 15.14 -8.84 -4.95
N LEU A 219 15.72 -8.09 -5.86
CA LEU A 219 15.39 -6.71 -6.15
C LEU A 219 15.45 -6.44 -7.65
N VAL A 220 14.42 -5.79 -8.15
CA VAL A 220 14.47 -5.07 -9.43
C VAL A 220 14.37 -3.59 -9.09
N GLN A 221 15.36 -2.80 -9.51
CA GLN A 221 15.41 -1.38 -9.18
C GLN A 221 15.62 -0.55 -10.45
N VAL A 222 14.75 0.44 -10.63
CA VAL A 222 14.78 1.39 -11.74
C VAL A 222 14.93 2.78 -11.14
N LEU A 223 16.09 3.36 -11.29
CA LEU A 223 16.31 4.76 -10.96
C LEU A 223 15.97 5.60 -12.19
N PHE A 224 15.24 6.68 -12.03
CA PHE A 224 14.87 7.50 -13.18
C PHE A 224 14.68 8.98 -12.81
N GLU A 225 14.94 9.84 -13.79
CA GLU A 225 14.58 11.26 -13.75
C GLU A 225 14.25 11.75 -15.15
N ARG A 226 13.59 12.89 -15.24
CA ARG A 226 13.38 13.54 -16.54
C ARG A 226 14.69 14.06 -17.09
N VAL A 227 14.92 13.85 -18.38
CA VAL A 227 16.03 14.45 -19.09
C VAL A 227 15.82 15.98 -19.16
N ARG A 228 16.82 16.74 -18.72
CA ARG A 228 16.81 18.20 -18.68
C ARG A 228 17.49 18.84 -19.89
N GLU A 229 18.29 18.07 -20.64
CA GLU A 229 19.03 18.51 -21.82
C GLU A 229 18.30 18.13 -23.12
N GLU A 230 18.70 18.73 -24.25
CA GLU A 230 18.05 18.55 -25.56
C GLU A 230 18.41 17.21 -26.23
N TRP A 231 18.21 16.11 -25.52
CA TRP A 231 18.53 14.76 -26.01
C TRP A 231 17.76 14.35 -27.25
N ALA A 232 16.53 14.84 -27.43
CA ALA A 232 15.75 14.59 -28.63
C ALA A 232 16.49 15.11 -29.88
N GLU A 233 17.14 16.25 -29.79
CA GLU A 233 17.97 16.80 -30.86
C GLU A 233 19.21 15.94 -31.10
N SER A 234 19.90 15.50 -30.04
CA SER A 234 21.05 14.60 -30.15
C SER A 234 20.69 13.27 -30.80
N VAL A 235 19.55 12.66 -30.42
CA VAL A 235 19.02 11.44 -31.05
C VAL A 235 18.81 11.65 -32.56
N MET A 236 18.19 12.75 -32.96
CA MET A 236 17.97 13.03 -34.40
C MET A 236 19.25 13.32 -35.15
N ARG A 237 20.18 14.08 -34.57
CA ARG A 237 21.47 14.38 -35.19
C ARG A 237 22.31 13.13 -35.40
N SER A 238 22.10 12.07 -34.64
CA SER A 238 22.82 10.79 -34.83
C SER A 238 22.39 10.03 -36.09
N VAL A 239 21.18 10.29 -36.63
CA VAL A 239 20.62 9.55 -37.76
C VAL A 239 20.31 10.38 -39.00
N VAL A 240 20.37 11.73 -38.92
CA VAL A 240 20.13 12.61 -40.07
C VAL A 240 21.31 13.54 -40.32
N THR A 241 21.49 13.90 -41.59
CA THR A 241 22.44 14.91 -42.01
C THR A 241 21.93 16.33 -41.66
N PRO A 242 22.77 17.36 -41.70
CA PRO A 242 22.34 18.76 -41.53
C PRO A 242 21.25 19.19 -42.54
N ARG A 243 21.12 18.48 -43.66
CA ARG A 243 20.09 18.73 -44.69
C ARG A 243 18.79 17.98 -44.38
N GLY A 244 18.72 17.19 -43.28
CA GLY A 244 17.55 16.41 -42.89
C GLY A 244 17.41 15.08 -43.64
N GLU A 245 18.39 14.69 -44.43
CA GLU A 245 18.42 13.39 -45.13
C GLU A 245 18.91 12.29 -44.17
N PRO A 246 18.45 11.02 -44.34
CA PRO A 246 18.97 9.90 -43.57
C PRO A 246 20.50 9.80 -43.70
N PHE A 247 21.20 9.74 -42.58
CA PHE A 247 22.66 9.59 -42.57
C PHE A 247 23.07 8.19 -43.07
N PHE A 248 22.34 7.17 -42.65
CA PHE A 248 22.54 5.79 -43.07
C PHE A 248 21.61 5.51 -44.27
N ALA A 249 22.07 5.77 -45.47
CA ALA A 249 21.25 5.64 -46.70
C ALA A 249 20.74 4.18 -46.90
N ASP A 250 21.53 3.20 -46.49
CA ASP A 250 21.22 1.77 -46.62
C ASP A 250 20.29 1.27 -45.47
N TYR A 251 20.06 2.08 -44.43
CA TYR A 251 19.25 1.71 -43.25
C TYR A 251 18.28 2.84 -42.88
N PRO A 252 17.31 3.18 -43.73
CA PRO A 252 16.37 4.28 -43.48
C PRO A 252 15.47 4.04 -42.28
N GLU A 253 15.31 2.78 -41.84
CA GLU A 253 14.59 2.39 -40.64
C GLU A 253 15.18 2.99 -39.35
N LEU A 254 16.48 3.27 -39.30
CA LEU A 254 17.11 3.91 -38.15
C LEU A 254 16.55 5.31 -37.89
N THR A 255 16.31 6.07 -38.96
CA THR A 255 15.69 7.39 -38.84
C THR A 255 14.24 7.29 -38.34
N LYS A 256 13.51 6.26 -38.75
CA LYS A 256 12.15 6.00 -38.27
C LYS A 256 12.17 5.64 -36.78
N ALA A 257 13.06 4.73 -36.37
CA ALA A 257 13.21 4.30 -34.98
C ALA A 257 13.60 5.46 -34.07
N ALA A 258 14.55 6.30 -34.49
CA ALA A 258 14.93 7.51 -33.77
C ALA A 258 13.76 8.49 -33.59
N ARG A 259 12.96 8.72 -34.63
CA ARG A 259 11.75 9.56 -34.55
C ARG A 259 10.71 8.96 -33.61
N GLU A 260 10.55 7.67 -33.61
CA GLU A 260 9.65 6.96 -32.70
C GLU A 260 10.09 7.18 -31.25
N LYS A 261 11.36 6.99 -30.96
CA LYS A 261 11.92 7.21 -29.61
C LYS A 261 11.69 8.62 -29.10
N ILE A 262 11.96 9.64 -29.90
CA ILE A 262 11.78 11.04 -29.50
C ILE A 262 10.34 11.56 -29.62
N SER A 263 9.43 10.76 -30.14
CA SER A 263 7.99 11.12 -30.18
C SER A 263 7.38 11.24 -28.80
N ARG A 264 8.07 10.75 -27.79
CA ARG A 264 7.73 10.77 -26.38
C ARG A 264 8.75 11.55 -25.56
N PRO A 265 8.35 12.11 -24.41
CA PRO A 265 9.30 12.69 -23.47
C PRO A 265 10.34 11.65 -23.04
N LEU A 266 11.59 12.08 -22.95
CA LEU A 266 12.71 11.22 -22.61
C LEU A 266 13.02 11.28 -21.12
N PHE A 267 13.42 10.13 -20.58
CA PHE A 267 13.91 9.93 -19.23
C PHE A 267 15.32 9.37 -19.25
N ALA A 268 16.07 9.77 -18.27
CA ALA A 268 17.31 9.12 -17.89
C ALA A 268 16.99 8.00 -16.90
N ALA A 269 17.44 6.78 -17.15
CA ALA A 269 17.14 5.63 -16.32
C ALA A 269 18.35 4.73 -16.08
N CYS A 270 18.48 4.20 -14.87
CA CYS A 270 19.33 3.07 -14.54
C CYS A 270 18.48 1.88 -14.15
N LEU A 271 18.59 0.79 -14.88
CA LEU A 271 17.94 -0.47 -14.56
C LEU A 271 18.98 -1.44 -13.98
N ARG A 272 18.65 -2.04 -12.85
CA ARG A 272 19.50 -3.03 -12.21
C ARG A 272 18.69 -4.08 -11.47
N VAL A 273 19.27 -5.25 -11.35
CA VAL A 273 18.73 -6.34 -10.52
C VAL A 273 19.76 -6.72 -9.48
N ALA A 274 19.29 -7.04 -8.30
CA ALA A 274 20.15 -7.52 -7.24
C ALA A 274 19.54 -8.75 -6.57
N ALA A 275 20.40 -9.58 -6.05
CA ALA A 275 19.99 -10.68 -5.22
C ALA A 275 20.93 -10.88 -4.04
N LYS A 276 20.39 -11.49 -3.02
CA LYS A 276 21.11 -11.94 -1.85
C LYS A 276 20.76 -13.39 -1.58
N SER A 277 21.77 -14.19 -1.26
CA SER A 277 21.61 -15.57 -0.83
C SER A 277 22.69 -15.92 0.19
N VAL A 278 22.58 -17.09 0.81
CA VAL A 278 23.59 -17.61 1.76
C VAL A 278 24.98 -17.64 1.13
N ASP A 279 25.07 -17.92 -0.15
CA ASP A 279 26.31 -17.94 -0.93
C ASP A 279 26.17 -17.21 -2.29
N ALA A 280 27.31 -16.92 -2.90
CA ALA A 280 27.35 -16.25 -4.20
C ALA A 280 26.66 -17.04 -5.32
N THR A 281 26.69 -18.38 -5.27
CA THR A 281 26.06 -19.24 -6.29
C THR A 281 24.53 -19.07 -6.28
N GLY A 282 23.93 -19.06 -5.10
CA GLY A 282 22.50 -18.79 -4.93
C GLY A 282 22.12 -17.40 -5.39
N ALA A 283 22.89 -16.36 -5.01
CA ALA A 283 22.66 -14.99 -5.44
C ALA A 283 22.75 -14.86 -6.98
N TRP A 284 23.75 -15.50 -7.62
CA TRP A 284 23.90 -15.51 -9.06
C TRP A 284 22.77 -16.26 -9.78
N ARG A 285 22.22 -17.33 -9.19
CA ARG A 285 21.03 -18.02 -9.73
C ARG A 285 19.86 -17.05 -9.85
N ILE A 286 19.55 -16.32 -8.77
CA ILE A 286 18.42 -15.37 -8.73
C ILE A 286 18.64 -14.21 -9.71
N VAL A 287 19.85 -13.63 -9.73
CA VAL A 287 20.20 -12.54 -10.66
C VAL A 287 20.05 -12.99 -12.11
N ARG A 288 20.48 -14.22 -12.45
CA ARG A 288 20.33 -14.78 -13.79
C ARG A 288 18.85 -14.96 -14.17
N ASP A 289 18.01 -15.41 -13.25
CA ASP A 289 16.59 -15.62 -13.49
C ASP A 289 15.89 -14.27 -13.72
N LEU A 290 16.23 -13.24 -12.92
CA LEU A 290 15.77 -11.86 -13.12
C LEU A 290 16.28 -11.27 -14.45
N ALA A 291 17.54 -11.49 -14.80
CA ALA A 291 18.11 -11.06 -16.06
C ALA A 291 17.41 -11.70 -17.26
N GLY A 292 17.10 -13.01 -17.16
CA GLY A 292 16.29 -13.72 -18.15
C GLY A 292 14.91 -13.12 -18.33
N ALA A 293 14.27 -12.69 -17.25
CA ALA A 293 12.98 -12.02 -17.28
C ALA A 293 13.02 -10.62 -17.93
N LEU A 294 14.20 -10.00 -18.08
CA LEU A 294 14.34 -8.70 -18.75
C LEU A 294 14.48 -8.81 -20.28
N THR A 295 14.73 -9.98 -20.83
CA THR A 295 14.98 -10.15 -22.27
C THR A 295 13.81 -9.76 -23.16
N HIS A 296 12.58 -9.87 -22.68
CA HIS A 296 11.39 -9.54 -23.45
C HIS A 296 11.13 -8.03 -23.65
N PHE A 297 11.89 -7.16 -22.96
CA PHE A 297 11.86 -5.70 -23.21
C PHE A 297 12.60 -5.31 -24.50
N GLY A 298 13.33 -6.25 -25.10
CA GLY A 298 13.98 -6.06 -26.38
C GLY A 298 13.02 -6.17 -27.56
N THR A 299 13.39 -5.52 -28.67
CA THR A 299 12.71 -5.67 -29.95
C THR A 299 13.71 -6.01 -31.06
N PRO A 300 13.38 -6.89 -32.02
CA PRO A 300 14.32 -7.26 -33.09
C PRO A 300 14.79 -6.09 -33.95
N ALA A 301 13.91 -5.10 -34.17
CA ALA A 301 14.20 -3.92 -34.99
C ALA A 301 14.66 -2.70 -34.16
N GLY A 302 14.63 -2.81 -32.86
CA GLY A 302 15.00 -1.73 -31.93
C GLY A 302 16.21 -2.10 -31.07
N ASN A 303 16.10 -1.87 -29.79
CA ASN A 303 17.13 -2.14 -28.80
C ASN A 303 16.77 -3.31 -27.89
N GLU A 304 17.71 -3.75 -27.10
CA GLU A 304 17.54 -4.76 -26.07
C GLU A 304 18.38 -4.39 -24.84
N LEU A 305 18.07 -5.00 -23.70
CA LEU A 305 18.81 -4.80 -22.47
C LEU A 305 19.97 -5.79 -22.38
N LEU A 306 21.16 -5.28 -22.07
CA LEU A 306 22.38 -6.06 -21.92
C LEU A 306 22.98 -5.85 -20.53
N PRO A 307 23.45 -6.90 -19.85
CA PRO A 307 24.25 -6.75 -18.64
C PRO A 307 25.56 -6.00 -18.95
N LEU A 308 25.82 -4.92 -18.24
CA LEU A 308 27.01 -4.08 -18.43
C LEU A 308 28.10 -4.39 -17.42
N ALA A 309 27.73 -4.56 -16.16
CA ALA A 309 28.67 -4.71 -15.07
C ALA A 309 28.02 -5.33 -13.84
N THR A 310 28.87 -5.88 -12.98
CA THR A 310 28.49 -6.50 -11.71
C THR A 310 29.23 -5.83 -10.56
N ASP A 311 28.54 -5.65 -9.45
CA ASP A 311 29.13 -5.26 -8.17
C ASP A 311 28.72 -6.29 -7.11
N GLU A 312 29.55 -6.54 -6.12
CA GLU A 312 29.35 -7.58 -5.12
C GLU A 312 29.56 -7.04 -3.69
N GLY A 313 28.98 -7.72 -2.72
CA GLY A 313 29.21 -7.47 -1.31
C GLY A 313 28.73 -6.12 -0.79
N GLY A 314 29.54 -5.48 0.04
CA GLY A 314 29.16 -4.25 0.75
C GLY A 314 28.98 -3.02 -0.16
N GLU A 315 29.73 -2.91 -1.25
CA GLU A 315 29.61 -1.82 -2.21
C GLU A 315 28.28 -1.90 -2.96
N ALA A 316 27.92 -3.11 -3.45
CA ALA A 316 26.63 -3.36 -4.07
C ALA A 316 25.47 -2.98 -3.15
N MET A 317 25.55 -3.37 -1.88
CA MET A 317 24.54 -3.03 -0.90
C MET A 317 24.44 -1.52 -0.64
N ALA A 318 25.56 -0.82 -0.50
CA ALA A 318 25.56 0.62 -0.30
C ALA A 318 24.90 1.34 -1.47
N GLU A 319 25.21 0.96 -2.69
CA GLU A 319 24.65 1.54 -3.92
C GLU A 319 23.13 1.29 -4.03
N ILE A 320 22.67 0.07 -3.73
CA ILE A 320 21.25 -0.27 -3.71
C ILE A 320 20.49 0.60 -2.70
N CYS A 321 20.98 0.67 -1.46
CA CYS A 321 20.28 1.35 -0.37
C CYS A 321 20.31 2.88 -0.51
N SER A 322 21.36 3.46 -1.09
CA SER A 322 21.46 4.91 -1.33
C SER A 322 20.63 5.38 -2.54
N ARG A 323 20.18 4.46 -3.39
CA ARG A 323 19.53 4.75 -4.69
C ARG A 323 20.37 5.68 -5.54
N THR A 324 21.66 5.41 -5.55
CA THR A 324 22.63 6.08 -6.42
C THR A 324 23.20 5.07 -7.42
N SER A 325 23.80 5.55 -8.48
CA SER A 325 24.52 4.70 -9.43
C SER A 325 25.85 5.33 -9.77
N ARG A 326 26.90 4.52 -9.70
CA ARG A 326 28.25 4.91 -10.14
C ARG A 326 28.44 4.72 -11.64
N ARG A 327 27.43 4.11 -12.30
CA ARG A 327 27.51 3.78 -13.73
C ARG A 327 26.57 4.67 -14.53
N PRO A 328 26.91 4.96 -15.79
CA PRO A 328 26.01 5.66 -16.69
C PRO A 328 24.70 4.88 -16.82
N GLY A 329 23.61 5.61 -16.90
CA GLY A 329 22.33 5.05 -17.22
C GLY A 329 22.06 5.05 -18.74
N MET A 330 20.80 4.97 -19.11
CA MET A 330 20.33 4.97 -20.48
C MET A 330 19.23 6.00 -20.70
N VAL A 331 19.07 6.48 -21.94
CA VAL A 331 17.96 7.32 -22.34
C VAL A 331 16.82 6.45 -22.86
N VAL A 332 15.65 6.59 -22.26
CA VAL A 332 14.44 5.84 -22.61
C VAL A 332 13.27 6.79 -22.81
N GLY A 333 12.34 6.44 -23.70
CA GLY A 333 11.07 7.14 -23.84
C GLY A 333 10.15 6.89 -22.64
N SER A 334 9.18 7.77 -22.42
CA SER A 334 8.22 7.61 -21.33
C SER A 334 7.41 6.30 -21.41
N ASP A 335 7.13 5.82 -22.60
CA ASP A 335 6.43 4.56 -22.86
C ASP A 335 7.35 3.32 -22.72
N GLU A 336 8.64 3.46 -23.02
CA GLU A 336 9.67 2.44 -22.72
C GLU A 336 9.86 2.32 -21.20
N LEU A 337 10.01 3.44 -20.49
CA LEU A 337 10.13 3.46 -19.03
C LEU A 337 8.89 2.85 -18.37
N ALA A 338 7.70 3.17 -18.87
CA ALA A 338 6.47 2.60 -18.35
C ALA A 338 6.38 1.08 -18.48
N ALA A 339 7.12 0.46 -19.39
CA ALA A 339 7.15 -0.99 -19.54
C ALA A 339 7.76 -1.68 -18.31
N PHE A 340 8.79 -1.11 -17.69
CA PHE A 340 9.47 -1.70 -16.54
C PHE A 340 9.34 -0.89 -15.23
N ALA A 341 8.62 0.22 -15.24
CA ALA A 341 8.36 1.04 -14.05
C ALA A 341 6.87 1.43 -13.95
N HIS A 342 6.01 0.46 -13.68
CA HIS A 342 4.58 0.67 -13.48
C HIS A 342 4.03 -0.18 -12.33
N LEU A 343 2.87 0.20 -11.80
CA LEU A 343 2.21 -0.59 -10.76
C LEU A 343 1.57 -1.85 -11.36
N PRO A 344 1.69 -3.02 -10.71
CA PRO A 344 1.12 -4.26 -11.23
C PRO A 344 -0.40 -4.24 -11.22
N GLY A 345 -1.01 -4.47 -12.38
CA GLY A 345 -2.46 -4.53 -12.56
C GLY A 345 -3.09 -5.88 -12.19
N ALA A 346 -4.37 -6.06 -12.54
CA ALA A 346 -5.15 -7.27 -12.27
C ALA A 346 -4.63 -8.52 -13.01
N SER A 347 -3.81 -8.34 -14.04
CA SER A 347 -3.14 -9.43 -14.79
C SER A 347 -2.05 -10.12 -13.97
N VAL A 348 -1.39 -9.41 -13.07
CA VAL A 348 -0.34 -9.95 -12.20
C VAL A 348 -0.97 -10.64 -10.99
N ARG A 349 -1.11 -11.98 -11.04
CA ARG A 349 -1.72 -12.77 -9.98
C ARG A 349 -0.69 -13.65 -9.29
N VAL A 350 0.14 -13.03 -8.46
CA VAL A 350 1.16 -13.74 -7.68
C VAL A 350 0.74 -13.73 -6.20
N PRO A 351 0.63 -14.90 -5.55
CA PRO A 351 0.09 -15.01 -4.19
C PRO A 351 0.85 -14.19 -3.13
N LYS A 352 2.19 -14.08 -3.27
CA LYS A 352 3.05 -13.34 -2.33
C LYS A 352 3.01 -11.82 -2.54
N LEU A 353 2.42 -11.34 -3.65
CA LEU A 353 2.37 -9.91 -3.95
C LEU A 353 1.40 -9.20 -2.99
N ALA A 354 1.91 -8.22 -2.26
CA ALA A 354 1.11 -7.37 -1.39
C ALA A 354 0.00 -6.68 -2.19
N ARG A 355 -1.25 -6.95 -1.82
CA ARG A 355 -2.43 -6.38 -2.47
C ARG A 355 -3.37 -5.79 -1.43
N GLU A 356 -3.94 -4.66 -1.73
CA GLU A 356 -5.02 -4.11 -0.92
C GLU A 356 -6.24 -5.04 -0.99
N ILE A 357 -6.57 -5.70 0.12
CA ILE A 357 -7.68 -6.67 0.17
C ILE A 357 -9.02 -5.94 0.31
N ARG A 358 -9.03 -4.72 0.81
CA ARG A 358 -10.25 -3.97 1.11
C ARG A 358 -10.23 -2.61 0.43
N ARG A 359 -11.31 -2.32 -0.30
CA ARG A 359 -11.62 -0.94 -0.69
C ARG A 359 -11.86 -0.14 0.58
N SER A 360 -10.86 0.58 1.04
CA SER A 360 -11.08 1.53 2.13
C SER A 360 -11.91 2.71 1.59
N LYS A 361 -12.89 3.15 2.39
CA LYS A 361 -13.63 4.38 2.13
C LYS A 361 -13.34 5.35 3.26
N ALA A 362 -13.33 6.62 2.94
CA ALA A 362 -13.27 7.64 3.99
C ALA A 362 -14.44 7.46 4.96
N ALA A 363 -14.16 7.51 6.24
CA ALA A 363 -15.21 7.51 7.25
C ALA A 363 -16.14 8.74 7.04
N PRO A 364 -17.46 8.57 7.16
CA PRO A 364 -18.40 9.68 7.02
C PRO A 364 -18.04 10.84 7.96
N ALA A 365 -18.26 12.07 7.53
CA ALA A 365 -17.98 13.26 8.34
C ALA A 365 -18.69 13.23 9.72
N LEU A 366 -19.88 12.62 9.79
CA LEU A 366 -20.64 12.41 11.02
C LEU A 366 -19.91 11.55 12.06
N SER A 367 -18.98 10.70 11.63
CA SER A 367 -18.21 9.81 12.51
C SER A 367 -16.88 10.41 12.99
N GLN A 368 -16.59 11.65 12.67
CA GLN A 368 -15.34 12.34 13.05
C GLN A 368 -15.52 13.29 14.25
N GLY A 369 -16.74 13.41 14.79
CA GLY A 369 -17.09 14.29 15.91
C GLY A 369 -16.91 13.66 17.30
N ALA A 370 -17.59 14.23 18.29
CA ALA A 370 -17.65 13.68 19.63
C ALA A 370 -18.53 12.41 19.66
N GLY A 371 -18.18 11.43 20.47
CA GLY A 371 -18.91 10.17 20.61
C GLY A 371 -18.04 9.04 21.10
N ILE A 372 -18.64 7.84 21.20
CA ILE A 372 -17.94 6.63 21.58
C ILE A 372 -17.03 6.16 20.44
N LEU A 373 -15.82 5.77 20.74
CA LEU A 373 -14.85 5.29 19.75
C LEU A 373 -15.25 3.89 19.27
N LEU A 374 -15.42 3.72 17.97
CA LEU A 374 -15.64 2.42 17.33
C LEU A 374 -14.34 1.76 16.82
N GLY A 375 -13.34 2.58 16.53
CA GLY A 375 -12.07 2.15 15.97
C GLY A 375 -11.44 3.25 15.12
N GLU A 376 -10.53 2.85 14.24
CA GLU A 376 -9.81 3.77 13.35
C GLU A 376 -10.12 3.45 11.89
N ASN A 377 -10.26 4.49 11.07
CA ASN A 377 -10.38 4.39 9.62
C ASN A 377 -9.04 4.72 8.99
N LEU A 378 -8.42 3.72 8.40
CA LEU A 378 -7.25 3.91 7.54
C LEU A 378 -7.72 4.12 6.10
N HIS A 379 -7.57 5.33 5.59
CA HIS A 379 -7.93 5.66 4.22
C HIS A 379 -6.93 6.63 3.60
N HIS A 380 -6.35 6.26 2.47
CA HIS A 380 -5.28 7.00 1.78
C HIS A 380 -4.10 7.36 2.69
N GLY A 381 -3.66 6.42 3.54
CA GLY A 381 -2.55 6.63 4.47
C GLY A 381 -2.86 7.57 5.64
N ARG A 382 -4.11 8.02 5.78
CA ARG A 382 -4.57 8.81 6.95
C ARG A 382 -5.34 7.92 7.90
N VAL A 383 -4.92 7.93 9.16
CA VAL A 383 -5.63 7.27 10.25
C VAL A 383 -6.53 8.30 10.92
N LEU A 384 -7.82 8.02 10.94
CA LEU A 384 -8.83 8.88 11.56
C LEU A 384 -9.66 8.08 12.56
N PRO A 385 -9.87 8.56 13.80
CA PRO A 385 -10.75 7.89 14.75
C PRO A 385 -12.18 7.95 14.26
N VAL A 386 -12.85 6.80 14.28
CA VAL A 386 -14.27 6.67 13.93
C VAL A 386 -15.08 6.61 15.22
N ARG A 387 -15.95 7.58 15.41
CA ARG A 387 -16.78 7.70 16.62
C ARG A 387 -18.26 7.62 16.25
N LEU A 388 -19.03 6.98 17.12
CA LEU A 388 -20.48 6.96 17.02
C LEU A 388 -21.04 8.08 17.90
N PRO A 389 -21.67 9.12 17.30
CA PRO A 389 -22.29 10.21 18.03
C PRO A 389 -23.37 9.72 19.02
N ASN A 390 -23.51 10.40 20.15
CA ASN A 390 -24.43 9.97 21.20
C ASN A 390 -25.90 9.98 20.77
N ASP A 391 -26.29 10.91 19.92
CA ASP A 391 -27.63 10.99 19.35
C ASP A 391 -27.98 9.84 18.43
N LEU A 392 -26.98 9.30 17.72
CA LEU A 392 -27.15 8.12 16.86
C LEU A 392 -27.22 6.82 17.66
N ARG A 393 -26.61 6.77 18.85
CA ARG A 393 -26.69 5.60 19.74
C ARG A 393 -28.12 5.30 20.19
N LEU A 394 -28.97 6.32 20.31
CA LEU A 394 -30.39 6.14 20.65
C LEU A 394 -31.19 5.41 19.55
N ARG A 395 -30.63 5.22 18.37
CA ARG A 395 -31.27 4.52 17.25
C ARG A 395 -30.95 3.03 17.19
N HIS A 396 -30.33 2.48 18.22
CA HIS A 396 -29.85 1.11 18.34
C HIS A 396 -28.64 0.79 17.42
N LEU A 397 -27.87 -0.19 17.83
CA LEU A 397 -26.72 -0.74 17.10
C LEU A 397 -26.89 -2.25 16.95
N HIS A 398 -26.84 -2.73 15.72
CA HIS A 398 -26.86 -4.17 15.46
C HIS A 398 -25.49 -4.62 14.94
N VAL A 399 -24.80 -5.46 15.71
CA VAL A 399 -23.48 -5.99 15.38
C VAL A 399 -23.61 -7.42 14.86
N ILE A 400 -23.26 -7.63 13.58
CA ILE A 400 -23.35 -8.93 12.90
C ILE A 400 -21.93 -9.39 12.54
N GLY A 401 -21.66 -10.68 12.75
CA GLY A 401 -20.39 -11.29 12.38
C GLY A 401 -20.37 -12.78 12.69
N ALA A 402 -19.47 -13.52 12.05
CA ALA A 402 -19.22 -14.93 12.35
C ALA A 402 -18.66 -15.12 13.76
N SER A 403 -18.65 -16.36 14.27
CA SER A 403 -17.96 -16.68 15.53
C SER A 403 -16.48 -16.32 15.42
N GLY A 404 -15.89 -15.74 16.47
CA GLY A 404 -14.50 -15.29 16.49
C GLY A 404 -14.20 -13.99 15.74
N SER A 405 -15.21 -13.29 15.17
CA SER A 405 -15.00 -12.04 14.40
C SER A 405 -14.81 -10.78 15.26
N GLY A 406 -14.75 -10.90 16.59
CA GLY A 406 -14.53 -9.78 17.50
C GLY A 406 -15.80 -9.02 17.94
N LYS A 407 -17.02 -9.58 17.75
CA LYS A 407 -18.27 -8.94 18.20
C LYS A 407 -18.28 -8.62 19.70
N SER A 408 -17.95 -9.63 20.52
CA SER A 408 -17.89 -9.47 21.98
C SER A 408 -16.79 -8.50 22.41
N THR A 409 -15.65 -8.52 21.74
CA THR A 409 -14.55 -7.56 21.97
C THR A 409 -14.98 -6.13 21.68
N LEU A 410 -15.72 -5.89 20.60
CA LEU A 410 -16.28 -4.57 20.29
C LEU A 410 -17.28 -4.12 21.39
N LEU A 411 -18.20 -5.02 21.80
CA LEU A 411 -19.17 -4.70 22.86
C LEU A 411 -18.45 -4.41 24.18
N LEU A 412 -17.45 -5.20 24.53
CA LEU A 412 -16.61 -5.00 25.72
C LEU A 412 -15.96 -3.62 25.73
N ASP A 413 -15.38 -3.21 24.61
CA ASP A 413 -14.77 -1.88 24.49
C ASP A 413 -15.79 -0.75 24.61
N LEU A 414 -16.93 -0.85 23.92
CA LEU A 414 -18.00 0.15 24.00
C LEU A 414 -18.56 0.29 25.41
N ILE A 415 -18.81 -0.82 26.10
CA ILE A 415 -19.32 -0.83 27.48
C ILE A 415 -18.26 -0.23 28.41
N SER A 416 -16.99 -0.61 28.28
CA SER A 416 -15.90 -0.09 29.10
C SER A 416 -15.76 1.44 28.94
N GLN A 417 -15.92 1.98 27.73
CA GLN A 417 -15.90 3.43 27.49
C GLN A 417 -17.10 4.14 28.18
N ASP A 418 -18.29 3.53 28.19
CA ASP A 418 -19.46 4.10 28.86
C ASP A 418 -19.31 4.09 30.38
N ILE A 419 -18.80 3.00 30.94
CA ILE A 419 -18.51 2.90 32.37
C ILE A 419 -17.48 3.95 32.78
N ALA A 420 -16.38 4.09 32.03
CA ALA A 420 -15.35 5.09 32.29
C ALA A 420 -15.87 6.53 32.17
N ALA A 421 -16.86 6.77 31.29
CA ALA A 421 -17.49 8.06 31.13
C ALA A 421 -18.60 8.36 32.19
N GLY A 422 -18.80 7.50 33.17
CA GLY A 422 -19.80 7.66 34.22
C GLY A 422 -21.24 7.39 33.78
N ARG A 423 -21.43 6.71 32.63
CA ARG A 423 -22.77 6.41 32.11
C ARG A 423 -23.36 5.14 32.73
N GLY A 424 -24.68 5.05 32.76
CA GLY A 424 -25.37 3.82 33.11
C GLY A 424 -25.33 2.80 31.98
N VAL A 425 -25.13 1.53 32.33
CA VAL A 425 -25.09 0.42 31.40
C VAL A 425 -25.93 -0.73 31.95
N ALA A 426 -26.71 -1.38 31.11
CA ALA A 426 -27.33 -2.66 31.40
C ALA A 426 -26.82 -3.69 30.39
N LEU A 427 -26.20 -4.75 30.87
CA LEU A 427 -25.68 -5.86 30.07
C LEU A 427 -26.49 -7.12 30.35
N LEU A 428 -27.04 -7.73 29.30
CA LEU A 428 -27.68 -9.04 29.36
C LEU A 428 -26.85 -10.02 28.52
N ASP A 429 -26.19 -10.94 29.16
CA ASP A 429 -25.34 -11.95 28.53
C ASP A 429 -25.85 -13.36 28.82
N PRO A 430 -26.36 -14.07 27.82
CA PRO A 430 -26.83 -15.45 28.00
C PRO A 430 -25.74 -16.46 28.37
N HIS A 431 -24.47 -16.12 28.10
CA HIS A 431 -23.31 -17.01 28.30
C HIS A 431 -22.51 -16.68 29.56
N GLY A 432 -22.53 -15.43 30.01
CA GLY A 432 -21.83 -14.94 31.21
C GLY A 432 -20.42 -14.41 30.98
N ASP A 433 -19.72 -14.89 29.94
CA ASP A 433 -18.30 -14.55 29.69
C ASP A 433 -18.05 -13.05 29.60
N LEU A 434 -18.94 -12.30 28.93
CA LEU A 434 -18.81 -10.85 28.77
C LEU A 434 -19.10 -10.11 30.08
N VAL A 435 -20.02 -10.62 30.91
CA VAL A 435 -20.32 -10.05 32.23
C VAL A 435 -19.11 -10.16 33.14
N ASP A 436 -18.43 -11.30 33.17
CA ASP A 436 -17.25 -11.53 33.98
C ASP A 436 -16.10 -10.59 33.56
N GLU A 437 -15.87 -10.44 32.26
CA GLU A 437 -14.86 -9.50 31.75
C GLU A 437 -15.18 -8.04 32.08
N ILE A 438 -16.44 -7.62 32.02
CA ILE A 438 -16.85 -6.27 32.37
C ILE A 438 -16.74 -6.03 33.88
N ALA A 439 -17.15 -6.99 34.69
CA ALA A 439 -17.03 -6.89 36.16
C ALA A 439 -15.59 -6.60 36.60
N GLY A 440 -14.60 -7.25 35.95
CA GLY A 440 -13.18 -6.99 36.20
C GLY A 440 -12.66 -5.64 35.71
N ARG A 441 -13.46 -4.87 34.95
CA ARG A 441 -13.08 -3.53 34.39
C ARG A 441 -13.82 -2.35 35.02
N ILE A 442 -14.70 -2.61 35.97
CA ILE A 442 -15.41 -1.55 36.68
C ILE A 442 -14.42 -0.80 37.57
N PRO A 443 -14.29 0.54 37.45
CA PRO A 443 -13.44 1.34 38.32
C PRO A 443 -13.85 1.18 39.79
N GLU A 444 -12.86 1.19 40.70
CA GLU A 444 -13.10 0.98 42.14
C GLU A 444 -14.13 1.95 42.71
N GLU A 445 -14.13 3.20 42.24
CA GLU A 445 -15.08 4.24 42.66
C GLU A 445 -16.53 3.94 42.26
N ARG A 446 -16.75 3.03 41.31
CA ARG A 446 -18.06 2.67 40.79
C ARG A 446 -18.52 1.25 41.17
N LEU A 447 -17.74 0.54 41.96
CA LEU A 447 -18.14 -0.81 42.41
C LEU A 447 -19.44 -0.80 43.19
N GLY A 448 -19.70 0.28 43.96
CA GLY A 448 -20.96 0.46 44.69
C GLY A 448 -22.20 0.68 43.83
N ASP A 449 -22.01 1.05 42.54
CA ASP A 449 -23.10 1.25 41.57
C ASP A 449 -23.40 -0.02 40.78
N ALA A 450 -22.55 -1.06 40.90
CA ALA A 450 -22.66 -2.29 40.12
C ALA A 450 -23.66 -3.27 40.73
N ILE A 451 -24.58 -3.75 39.94
CA ILE A 451 -25.53 -4.79 40.31
C ILE A 451 -25.25 -5.99 39.42
N LEU A 452 -24.74 -7.06 40.03
CA LEU A 452 -24.57 -8.34 39.35
C LEU A 452 -25.79 -9.21 39.68
N PHE A 453 -26.49 -9.63 38.63
CA PHE A 453 -27.64 -10.52 38.74
C PHE A 453 -27.34 -11.85 37.99
N ASP A 454 -26.96 -12.85 38.74
CA ASP A 454 -26.78 -14.23 38.25
C ASP A 454 -27.88 -15.14 38.76
N PRO A 455 -28.80 -15.58 37.89
CA PRO A 455 -29.88 -16.50 38.28
C PRO A 455 -29.36 -17.89 38.68
N ALA A 456 -28.14 -18.25 38.30
CA ALA A 456 -27.51 -19.53 38.62
C ALA A 456 -26.80 -19.55 39.97
N ASP A 457 -26.56 -18.39 40.56
CA ASP A 457 -25.90 -18.26 41.87
C ASP A 457 -26.86 -18.69 42.99
N ALA A 458 -26.70 -19.92 43.46
CA ALA A 458 -27.51 -20.47 44.55
C ALA A 458 -27.01 -20.00 45.93
N ASP A 459 -25.75 -19.54 46.05
CA ASP A 459 -25.14 -19.16 47.33
C ASP A 459 -25.50 -17.71 47.70
N TYR A 460 -25.63 -16.84 46.69
CA TYR A 460 -25.97 -15.43 46.86
C TYR A 460 -27.07 -14.98 45.90
N PRO A 461 -28.31 -15.55 46.04
CA PRO A 461 -29.42 -15.21 45.14
C PRO A 461 -29.86 -13.76 45.32
N VAL A 462 -29.91 -13.01 44.23
CA VAL A 462 -30.45 -11.64 44.23
C VAL A 462 -31.99 -11.72 44.22
N ALA A 463 -32.61 -11.21 45.28
CA ALA A 463 -34.03 -11.11 45.33
C ALA A 463 -34.53 -9.84 44.61
N TRP A 464 -35.45 -10.02 43.69
CA TRP A 464 -36.11 -8.94 42.99
C TRP A 464 -37.62 -9.15 43.02
N ASN A 465 -38.35 -8.27 43.73
CA ASN A 465 -39.81 -8.33 43.73
C ASN A 465 -40.35 -7.54 42.53
N ILE A 466 -40.95 -8.23 41.58
CA ILE A 466 -41.56 -7.63 40.39
C ILE A 466 -42.90 -6.94 40.70
N LEU A 467 -43.53 -7.25 41.84
CA LEU A 467 -44.81 -6.70 42.26
C LEU A 467 -44.63 -5.40 43.12
N GLU A 468 -43.89 -4.46 42.60
CA GLU A 468 -43.67 -3.14 43.21
C GLU A 468 -44.10 -2.06 42.23
N ALA A 469 -45.07 -1.23 42.58
CA ALA A 469 -45.59 -0.17 41.76
C ALA A 469 -45.81 1.13 42.61
N HIS A 470 -45.42 2.26 42.07
CA HIS A 470 -45.44 3.55 42.78
C HIS A 470 -46.61 4.46 42.36
N SER A 471 -47.41 4.05 41.39
CA SER A 471 -48.61 4.77 40.92
C SER A 471 -49.71 3.82 40.43
N GLU A 472 -50.93 4.32 40.35
CA GLU A 472 -52.07 3.56 39.83
C GLU A 472 -51.93 3.16 38.37
N LEU A 473 -51.36 4.06 37.56
CA LEU A 473 -51.02 3.77 36.16
C LEU A 473 -49.97 2.62 36.06
N GLU A 474 -48.96 2.67 36.89
CA GLU A 474 -47.90 1.67 36.93
C GLU A 474 -48.41 0.32 37.36
N ARG A 475 -49.35 0.23 38.34
CA ARG A 475 -50.02 -0.99 38.73
C ARG A 475 -50.78 -1.62 37.55
N THR A 476 -51.53 -0.80 36.81
CA THR A 476 -52.32 -1.26 35.66
C THR A 476 -51.42 -1.77 34.54
N LEU A 477 -50.35 -1.08 34.22
CA LEU A 477 -49.37 -1.46 33.22
C LEU A 477 -48.64 -2.75 33.62
N LEU A 478 -48.19 -2.85 34.87
CA LEU A 478 -47.47 -4.03 35.38
C LEU A 478 -48.36 -5.27 35.38
N ALA A 479 -49.62 -5.15 35.78
CA ALA A 479 -50.59 -6.23 35.71
C ALA A 479 -50.82 -6.71 34.27
N SER A 480 -50.95 -5.79 33.31
CA SER A 480 -51.09 -6.11 31.90
C SER A 480 -49.84 -6.80 31.34
N ASP A 481 -48.66 -6.31 31.68
CA ASP A 481 -47.36 -6.86 31.20
C ASP A 481 -47.14 -8.28 31.75
N LEU A 482 -47.39 -8.50 33.03
CA LEU A 482 -47.27 -9.83 33.64
C LEU A 482 -48.25 -10.84 33.02
N VAL A 483 -49.50 -10.43 32.77
CA VAL A 483 -50.46 -11.26 32.05
C VAL A 483 -49.96 -11.60 30.65
N GLY A 484 -49.37 -10.62 29.95
CA GLY A 484 -48.75 -10.79 28.64
C GLY A 484 -47.58 -11.80 28.66
N ILE A 485 -46.72 -11.73 29.71
CA ILE A 485 -45.63 -12.67 29.93
C ILE A 485 -46.13 -14.08 30.16
N PHE A 486 -47.07 -14.28 31.10
CA PHE A 486 -47.65 -15.59 31.37
C PHE A 486 -48.33 -16.20 30.15
N ARG A 487 -49.00 -15.38 29.34
CA ARG A 487 -49.62 -15.80 28.09
C ARG A 487 -48.58 -16.38 27.11
N ARG A 488 -47.38 -15.81 27.03
CA ARG A 488 -46.32 -16.31 26.16
C ARG A 488 -45.77 -17.66 26.57
N PHE A 489 -45.79 -17.98 27.86
CA PHE A 489 -45.30 -19.26 28.39
C PHE A 489 -46.38 -20.34 28.44
N SER A 490 -47.64 -20.00 28.21
CA SER A 490 -48.76 -20.98 28.25
C SER A 490 -49.04 -21.57 26.88
N THR A 491 -49.22 -22.86 26.82
CA THR A 491 -49.65 -23.60 25.62
C THR A 491 -51.15 -23.52 25.35
N SER A 492 -51.95 -23.17 26.37
CA SER A 492 -53.38 -22.95 26.24
C SER A 492 -53.78 -21.72 27.09
N TRP A 493 -54.35 -20.73 26.47
CA TRP A 493 -54.74 -19.49 27.12
C TRP A 493 -56.13 -19.06 26.69
N GLY A 494 -56.96 -18.65 27.64
CA GLY A 494 -58.31 -18.16 27.39
C GLY A 494 -58.59 -16.83 28.07
N ASP A 495 -59.70 -16.20 27.69
CA ASP A 495 -60.11 -14.89 28.22
C ASP A 495 -60.35 -14.94 29.73
N GLN A 496 -60.79 -16.04 30.23
CA GLN A 496 -61.01 -16.25 31.67
C GLN A 496 -59.65 -16.21 32.42
N MET A 497 -58.63 -16.84 31.89
CA MET A 497 -57.26 -16.77 32.49
C MET A 497 -56.73 -15.34 32.50
N THR A 498 -56.95 -14.59 31.44
CA THR A 498 -56.56 -13.16 31.35
C THR A 498 -57.21 -12.36 32.48
N SER A 499 -58.53 -12.53 32.67
CA SER A 499 -59.29 -11.82 33.70
C SER A 499 -58.89 -12.25 35.11
N VAL A 500 -58.77 -13.55 35.37
CA VAL A 500 -58.42 -14.07 36.72
C VAL A 500 -57.01 -13.62 37.12
N LEU A 501 -56.02 -13.81 36.23
CA LEU A 501 -54.64 -13.41 36.54
C LEU A 501 -54.45 -11.91 36.63
N GLY A 502 -55.07 -11.15 35.74
CA GLY A 502 -55.00 -9.69 35.78
C GLY A 502 -55.55 -9.13 37.09
N ASN A 503 -56.74 -9.54 37.49
CA ASN A 503 -57.35 -9.11 38.76
C ASN A 503 -56.58 -9.63 39.99
N ALA A 504 -56.02 -10.85 39.95
CA ALA A 504 -55.20 -11.37 41.03
C ALA A 504 -53.91 -10.55 41.23
N VAL A 505 -53.23 -10.19 40.14
CA VAL A 505 -52.02 -9.35 40.18
C VAL A 505 -52.37 -7.96 40.73
N LEU A 506 -53.53 -7.37 40.35
CA LEU A 506 -53.94 -6.09 40.89
C LEU A 506 -54.21 -6.16 42.40
N VAL A 507 -54.84 -7.23 42.89
CA VAL A 507 -55.01 -7.45 44.34
C VAL A 507 -53.67 -7.52 45.07
N LEU A 508 -52.68 -8.20 44.49
CA LEU A 508 -51.34 -8.31 45.08
C LEU A 508 -50.61 -6.95 45.08
N LEU A 509 -50.78 -6.17 44.04
CA LEU A 509 -50.17 -4.81 43.93
C LEU A 509 -50.82 -3.80 44.92
N GLU A 510 -52.05 -4.05 45.39
CA GLU A 510 -52.67 -3.29 46.46
C GLU A 510 -52.22 -3.75 47.86
N ASN A 511 -51.54 -4.88 47.97
CA ASN A 511 -50.97 -5.39 49.19
C ASN A 511 -49.45 -5.22 49.21
N PRO A 512 -48.87 -4.16 49.77
CA PRO A 512 -47.44 -3.90 49.80
C PRO A 512 -46.64 -5.10 50.37
N GLY A 513 -45.57 -5.47 49.69
CA GLY A 513 -44.74 -6.60 50.09
C GLY A 513 -45.19 -7.96 49.57
N SER A 514 -46.30 -8.03 48.84
CA SER A 514 -46.70 -9.28 48.11
C SER A 514 -45.69 -9.61 47.03
N THR A 515 -45.50 -10.89 46.78
CA THR A 515 -44.60 -11.44 45.80
C THR A 515 -45.32 -12.34 44.76
N LEU A 516 -44.65 -12.77 43.72
CA LEU A 516 -45.24 -13.76 42.78
C LEU A 516 -45.54 -15.11 43.42
N LEU A 517 -44.93 -15.44 44.57
CA LEU A 517 -45.25 -16.63 45.31
C LEU A 517 -46.68 -16.52 45.91
N ASP A 518 -47.02 -15.31 46.38
CA ASP A 518 -48.36 -15.05 46.90
C ASP A 518 -49.45 -15.17 45.84
N LEU A 519 -49.12 -14.99 44.53
CA LEU A 519 -50.08 -15.18 43.45
C LEU A 519 -50.61 -16.60 43.40
N ARG A 520 -49.76 -17.61 43.54
CA ARG A 520 -50.17 -19.00 43.56
C ARG A 520 -51.07 -19.28 44.78
N GLU A 521 -50.65 -18.82 45.97
CA GLU A 521 -51.41 -19.02 47.20
C GLU A 521 -52.73 -18.29 47.15
N PHE A 522 -52.80 -17.06 46.63
CA PHE A 522 -54.05 -16.33 46.42
C PHE A 522 -55.05 -17.09 45.55
N LEU A 523 -54.59 -17.74 44.52
CA LEU A 523 -55.45 -18.51 43.60
C LEU A 523 -55.93 -19.82 44.19
N VAL A 524 -55.16 -20.51 45.05
CA VAL A 524 -55.43 -21.85 45.53
C VAL A 524 -55.94 -21.85 46.97
N ASP A 525 -55.38 -21.02 47.86
CA ASP A 525 -55.70 -21.02 49.28
C ASP A 525 -56.73 -19.96 49.62
N ARG A 526 -57.90 -20.41 50.11
CA ARG A 526 -59.01 -19.52 50.46
C ARG A 526 -58.72 -18.56 51.63
N PRO A 527 -58.09 -18.99 52.75
CA PRO A 527 -57.72 -18.09 53.82
C PRO A 527 -56.79 -16.97 53.40
N THR A 528 -55.75 -17.28 52.61
CA THR A 528 -54.82 -16.27 52.07
C THR A 528 -55.52 -15.29 51.14
N ARG A 529 -56.42 -15.80 50.27
CA ARG A 529 -57.25 -14.95 49.41
C ARG A 529 -58.12 -13.98 50.21
N GLU A 530 -58.87 -14.47 51.24
CA GLU A 530 -59.70 -13.63 52.08
C GLU A 530 -58.87 -12.56 52.83
N ARG A 531 -57.69 -12.90 53.32
CA ARG A 531 -56.78 -11.99 53.99
C ARG A 531 -56.30 -10.87 53.03
N LEU A 532 -55.87 -11.18 51.84
CA LEU A 532 -55.39 -10.21 50.87
C LEU A 532 -56.52 -9.32 50.34
N LEU A 533 -57.72 -9.88 50.10
CA LEU A 533 -58.91 -9.11 49.69
C LEU A 533 -59.42 -8.14 50.79
N ALA A 534 -59.15 -8.39 52.06
CA ALA A 534 -59.52 -7.48 53.15
C ALA A 534 -58.78 -6.17 53.14
N ALA A 535 -57.59 -6.09 52.49
CA ALA A 535 -56.79 -4.89 52.37
C ALA A 535 -57.00 -4.15 51.02
N VAL A 536 -57.91 -4.63 50.18
CA VAL A 536 -58.18 -4.03 48.86
C VAL A 536 -59.33 -3.05 48.95
N ASP A 537 -59.09 -1.84 48.56
CA ASP A 537 -60.09 -0.75 48.59
C ASP A 537 -61.05 -0.80 47.39
N ASP A 538 -60.63 -1.42 46.25
CA ASP A 538 -61.45 -1.52 45.05
C ASP A 538 -62.61 -2.51 45.21
N PRO A 539 -63.87 -2.02 45.21
CA PRO A 539 -65.02 -2.90 45.36
C PRO A 539 -65.20 -3.93 44.25
N TYR A 540 -64.73 -3.59 43.03
CA TYR A 540 -64.81 -4.50 41.89
C TYR A 540 -63.88 -5.68 42.08
N LEU A 541 -62.62 -5.47 42.41
CA LEU A 541 -61.64 -6.51 42.68
C LEU A 541 -62.08 -7.43 43.82
N SER A 542 -62.57 -6.80 44.94
CA SER A 542 -63.07 -7.54 46.07
C SER A 542 -64.29 -8.40 45.71
N SER A 543 -65.22 -7.91 44.91
CA SER A 543 -66.41 -8.61 44.46
C SER A 543 -66.07 -9.77 43.50
N TYR A 544 -65.09 -9.54 42.61
CA TYR A 544 -64.72 -10.55 41.58
C TYR A 544 -64.28 -11.90 42.14
N PHE A 545 -63.59 -11.94 43.27
CA PHE A 545 -63.10 -13.15 43.91
C PHE A 545 -63.95 -13.68 45.06
N ARG A 546 -65.05 -12.99 45.48
CA ARG A 546 -65.98 -13.46 46.51
C ARG A 546 -67.11 -14.33 45.95
N HIS A 547 -67.35 -14.24 44.69
CA HIS A 547 -68.33 -15.02 43.94
C HIS A 547 -67.67 -15.99 42.98
#